data_21e78957f02abb9dfc9f0fb217da9b75
#
_entry.id   21e78957f02abb9dfc9f0fb217da9b75
#
_cell.length_a   1.000
_cell.length_b   1.000
_cell.length_c   1.000
_cell.angle_alpha   90.00
_cell.angle_beta   90.00
_cell.angle_gamma   90.00
#
_symmetry.space_group_name_H-M   'P 1'
#
loop_
_entity.id
_entity.type
_entity.pdbx_description
1 polymer ?
#
loop_
_entity_poly.entity_id
_entity_poly.type
_entity_poly.pdbx_seq_one_letter_code
_entity_poly.pdbx_strand_id
1 'polypeptide(L)'
;RIRTREFKEDFSHRQLTREKLENLAEKWEEFNFVFCPNSGDETIMDDIITEQLGLPRGEYQYNVDHHIHHAYCGLNLAPHMDNAIIIVMDGGGCRKLWDMYPTHQEIESIYYGYKDEDGMHIEPQYQKLSNLRFIHDISEQFPNELSSFLECPLNDKVTLDGVDYELTSWPSMGMNFSNASHALGTDKLGRAAGKVMGMASYGHHQPQVFNRFNIAHELELVAYDYTVELIKKAIDYNPDCKNIILSGGYALNCTNNYKYLQKFPNHQIFVDPIPHDGGTAAGAALQMYQQMVDGIEPAYCKPSVWSES
;
A
#
# COMPACT_ATOMS: atom_id res chain seq x y z
N ARG A 1 -16.62 -14.04 5.37
CA ARG A 1 -16.11 -13.35 4.15
C ARG A 1 -17.15 -12.32 3.74
N ILE A 2 -17.03 -11.08 4.20
CA ILE A 2 -17.79 -9.96 3.63
C ILE A 2 -17.14 -9.71 2.27
N ARG A 3 -17.93 -9.81 1.19
CA ARG A 3 -17.41 -9.52 -0.15
C ARG A 3 -17.10 -8.03 -0.20
N THR A 4 -15.84 -7.69 -0.40
CA THR A 4 -15.37 -6.29 -0.53
C THR A 4 -16.16 -5.46 -1.53
N ARG A 5 -16.84 -6.10 -2.48
CA ARG A 5 -17.71 -5.48 -3.47
C ARG A 5 -19.00 -4.93 -2.85
N GLU A 6 -19.61 -5.67 -1.92
CA GLU A 6 -20.83 -5.23 -1.21
C GLU A 6 -20.50 -4.08 -0.26
N PHE A 7 -19.32 -4.08 0.34
CA PHE A 7 -18.84 -2.99 1.19
C PHE A 7 -18.58 -1.71 0.39
N LYS A 8 -17.98 -1.78 -0.80
CA LYS A 8 -17.75 -0.61 -1.66
C LYS A 8 -19.04 -0.01 -2.23
N GLU A 9 -20.02 -0.83 -2.59
CA GLU A 9 -21.32 -0.38 -3.10
C GLU A 9 -22.15 0.28 -1.99
N ASP A 10 -22.15 -0.25 -0.78
CA ASP A 10 -22.87 0.32 0.36
C ASP A 10 -22.20 1.61 0.89
N PHE A 11 -20.87 1.72 0.86
CA PHE A 11 -20.16 2.96 1.20
C PHE A 11 -20.41 4.07 0.17
N SER A 12 -20.49 3.76 -1.12
CA SER A 12 -20.80 4.75 -2.16
C SER A 12 -22.22 5.29 -2.03
N HIS A 13 -23.13 4.57 -1.40
CA HIS A 13 -24.52 4.95 -1.16
C HIS A 13 -24.83 5.42 0.28
N ARG A 14 -23.80 5.49 1.15
CA ARG A 14 -23.91 5.98 2.55
C ARG A 14 -24.99 5.32 3.41
N GLN A 15 -25.41 4.10 3.08
CA GLN A 15 -26.38 3.35 3.86
C GLN A 15 -25.95 1.89 3.99
N LEU A 16 -25.11 1.61 4.97
CA LEU A 16 -25.18 0.32 5.66
C LEU A 16 -26.54 0.30 6.35
N THR A 17 -27.44 -0.60 5.97
CA THR A 17 -28.70 -0.68 6.68
C THR A 17 -28.44 -1.15 8.10
N ARG A 18 -29.16 -0.57 9.06
CA ARG A 18 -29.06 -0.92 10.48
C ARG A 18 -29.18 -2.43 10.72
N GLU A 19 -30.04 -3.11 9.95
CA GLU A 19 -30.22 -4.56 9.96
C GLU A 19 -28.96 -5.35 9.56
N LYS A 20 -28.19 -4.89 8.56
CA LYS A 20 -26.91 -5.52 8.19
C LYS A 20 -25.85 -5.35 9.27
N LEU A 21 -25.87 -4.22 9.97
CA LEU A 21 -24.95 -3.95 11.07
C LEU A 21 -25.33 -4.72 12.34
N GLU A 22 -26.59 -4.82 12.66
CA GLU A 22 -27.10 -5.63 13.78
C GLU A 22 -26.79 -7.12 13.55
N ASN A 23 -26.98 -7.66 12.34
CA ASN A 23 -26.59 -9.03 11.97
C ASN A 23 -25.08 -9.28 12.00
N LEU A 24 -24.30 -8.27 11.79
CA LEU A 24 -22.85 -8.32 11.97
C LEU A 24 -22.49 -8.24 13.48
N ALA A 25 -23.08 -7.33 14.22
CA ALA A 25 -22.83 -7.14 15.65
C ALA A 25 -23.15 -8.39 16.48
N GLU A 26 -24.25 -9.09 16.18
CA GLU A 26 -24.57 -10.38 16.83
C GLU A 26 -23.49 -11.46 16.67
N LYS A 27 -22.65 -11.39 15.63
CA LYS A 27 -21.53 -12.31 15.38
C LYS A 27 -20.21 -11.83 15.97
N TRP A 28 -20.17 -10.66 16.55
CA TRP A 28 -18.94 -9.93 16.83
C TRP A 28 -18.63 -9.77 18.32
N GLU A 29 -19.49 -10.22 19.21
CA GLU A 29 -19.23 -10.25 20.66
C GLU A 29 -17.98 -11.08 21.05
N GLU A 30 -17.44 -11.86 20.11
CA GLU A 30 -16.29 -12.73 20.33
C GLU A 30 -14.99 -12.24 19.65
N PHE A 31 -14.98 -11.10 18.93
CA PHE A 31 -13.83 -10.66 18.14
C PHE A 31 -13.30 -9.28 18.56
N ASN A 32 -11.99 -9.16 18.65
CA ASN A 32 -11.32 -7.87 18.71
C ASN A 32 -11.26 -7.25 17.30
N PHE A 33 -11.52 -5.93 17.19
CA PHE A 33 -11.54 -5.24 15.91
C PHE A 33 -10.28 -4.45 15.68
N VAL A 34 -9.73 -4.57 14.48
CA VAL A 34 -8.66 -3.73 13.98
C VAL A 34 -9.17 -2.94 12.80
N PHE A 35 -9.12 -1.63 12.88
CA PHE A 35 -9.42 -0.74 11.79
C PHE A 35 -8.13 -0.23 11.19
N CYS A 36 -8.02 -0.33 9.87
CA CYS A 36 -6.91 0.22 9.12
C CYS A 36 -7.46 1.32 8.20
N PRO A 37 -7.49 2.58 8.67
CA PRO A 37 -7.97 3.68 7.84
C PRO A 37 -6.97 3.96 6.71
N ASN A 38 -7.43 3.87 5.46
CA ASN A 38 -6.65 4.22 4.27
C ASN A 38 -6.55 5.73 4.02
N SER A 39 -7.24 6.54 4.78
CA SER A 39 -7.25 7.99 4.65
C SER A 39 -7.17 8.62 6.03
N GLY A 40 -6.37 9.64 6.19
CA GLY A 40 -6.16 10.35 7.44
C GLY A 40 -7.38 11.11 7.99
N ASP A 41 -8.59 10.65 7.71
CA ASP A 41 -9.81 11.21 8.27
C ASP A 41 -10.35 10.27 9.36
N GLU A 42 -9.64 10.26 10.48
CA GLU A 42 -9.93 9.45 11.66
C GLU A 42 -11.32 9.79 12.26
N THR A 43 -11.75 11.04 12.12
CA THR A 43 -13.03 11.51 12.68
C THR A 43 -14.24 10.89 11.99
N ILE A 44 -14.20 10.72 10.68
CA ILE A 44 -15.30 10.07 9.93
C ILE A 44 -15.41 8.60 10.29
N MET A 45 -14.29 7.92 10.53
CA MET A 45 -14.30 6.51 10.93
C MET A 45 -14.80 6.36 12.37
N ASP A 46 -14.42 7.25 13.28
CA ASP A 46 -14.90 7.27 14.64
C ASP A 46 -16.43 7.39 14.69
N ASP A 47 -16.99 8.30 13.90
CA ASP A 47 -18.44 8.52 13.85
C ASP A 47 -19.15 7.28 13.28
N ILE A 48 -18.60 6.67 12.21
CA ILE A 48 -19.15 5.44 11.63
C ILE A 48 -19.11 4.29 12.65
N ILE A 49 -17.99 4.08 13.32
CA ILE A 49 -17.82 3.01 14.30
C ILE A 49 -18.74 3.22 15.50
N THR A 50 -18.76 4.43 16.04
CA THR A 50 -19.55 4.73 17.23
C THR A 50 -21.04 4.80 16.94
N GLU A 51 -21.44 5.46 15.85
CA GLU A 51 -22.86 5.67 15.55
C GLU A 51 -23.50 4.48 14.84
N GLN A 52 -22.75 3.77 13.98
CA GLN A 52 -23.31 2.69 13.17
C GLN A 52 -23.05 1.30 13.77
N LEU A 53 -21.92 1.09 14.43
CA LEU A 53 -21.60 -0.19 15.07
C LEU A 53 -21.91 -0.19 16.56
N GLY A 54 -22.20 0.98 17.16
CA GLY A 54 -22.49 1.09 18.59
C GLY A 54 -21.31 0.77 19.50
N LEU A 55 -20.09 0.74 18.95
CA LEU A 55 -18.88 0.48 19.73
C LEU A 55 -18.46 1.75 20.47
N PRO A 56 -18.22 1.71 21.79
CA PRO A 56 -17.76 2.86 22.55
C PRO A 56 -16.41 3.36 22.03
N ARG A 57 -16.24 4.68 21.97
CA ARG A 57 -14.95 5.29 21.64
C ARG A 57 -13.87 4.77 22.60
N GLY A 58 -12.80 4.24 22.02
CA GLY A 58 -11.64 3.71 22.77
C GLY A 58 -11.63 2.20 22.99
N GLU A 59 -12.68 1.47 22.58
CA GLU A 59 -12.67 0.00 22.61
C GLU A 59 -12.12 -0.63 21.32
N TYR A 60 -11.68 0.17 20.36
CA TYR A 60 -11.09 -0.29 19.11
C TYR A 60 -9.70 0.29 18.93
N GLN A 61 -8.86 -0.47 18.26
CA GLN A 61 -7.48 -0.08 17.99
C GLN A 61 -7.33 0.37 16.55
N TYR A 62 -6.67 1.51 16.36
CA TYR A 62 -6.21 1.94 15.05
C TYR A 62 -4.81 1.39 14.83
N ASN A 63 -4.64 0.62 13.76
CA ASN A 63 -3.33 0.25 13.31
C ASN A 63 -3.06 0.95 11.97
N VAL A 64 -2.07 1.84 11.98
CA VAL A 64 -1.73 2.71 10.85
C VAL A 64 -0.57 2.18 10.00
N ASP A 65 -0.20 0.92 10.16
CA ASP A 65 0.92 0.31 9.47
C ASP A 65 0.54 -0.32 8.13
N HIS A 66 0.10 0.48 7.17
CA HIS A 66 -0.47 0.04 5.91
C HIS A 66 0.41 -0.96 5.14
N HIS A 67 1.68 -0.63 4.91
CA HIS A 67 2.59 -1.51 4.14
C HIS A 67 2.95 -2.78 4.91
N ILE A 68 3.10 -2.72 6.22
CA ILE A 68 3.35 -3.94 7.01
C ILE A 68 2.15 -4.89 7.00
N HIS A 69 0.93 -4.37 6.90
CA HIS A 69 -0.26 -5.20 6.74
C HIS A 69 -0.26 -5.94 5.40
N HIS A 70 0.15 -5.29 4.31
CA HIS A 70 0.39 -5.98 3.04
C HIS A 70 1.44 -7.09 3.21
N ALA A 71 2.52 -6.82 3.95
CA ALA A 71 3.57 -7.80 4.16
C ALA A 71 3.08 -9.02 4.96
N TYR A 72 2.33 -8.82 6.05
CA TYR A 72 1.72 -9.91 6.81
C TYR A 72 0.75 -10.74 5.98
N CYS A 73 -0.10 -10.08 5.18
CA CYS A 73 -1.04 -10.75 4.29
C CYS A 73 -0.31 -11.61 3.25
N GLY A 74 0.68 -11.03 2.58
CA GLY A 74 1.45 -11.70 1.54
C GLY A 74 2.22 -12.92 2.07
N LEU A 75 2.91 -12.79 3.22
CA LEU A 75 3.65 -13.90 3.82
C LEU A 75 2.70 -15.02 4.30
N ASN A 76 1.56 -14.66 4.88
CA ASN A 76 0.58 -15.64 5.32
C ASN A 76 0.00 -16.46 4.16
N LEU A 77 -0.25 -15.81 3.04
CA LEU A 77 -0.85 -16.44 1.86
C LEU A 77 0.17 -17.14 0.95
N ALA A 78 1.48 -16.92 1.16
CA ALA A 78 2.53 -17.56 0.38
C ALA A 78 2.70 -19.03 0.81
N PRO A 79 2.32 -19.99 -0.05
CA PRO A 79 2.42 -21.41 0.29
C PRO A 79 3.90 -21.83 0.29
N HIS A 80 4.30 -22.61 1.30
CA HIS A 80 5.64 -23.20 1.39
C HIS A 80 6.80 -22.17 1.46
N MET A 81 6.52 -20.94 1.90
CA MET A 81 7.54 -19.94 2.18
C MET A 81 7.59 -19.69 3.69
N ASP A 82 8.60 -20.27 4.35
CA ASP A 82 8.85 -20.03 5.77
C ASP A 82 9.62 -18.72 6.00
N ASN A 83 10.30 -18.23 4.97
CA ASN A 83 10.90 -16.90 4.94
C ASN A 83 10.81 -16.30 3.54
N ALA A 84 10.78 -14.97 3.44
CA ALA A 84 10.76 -14.26 2.18
C ALA A 84 11.23 -12.81 2.32
N ILE A 85 11.79 -12.27 1.24
CA ILE A 85 11.88 -10.84 1.00
C ILE A 85 10.50 -10.39 0.54
N ILE A 86 9.91 -9.38 1.19
CA ILE A 86 8.57 -8.89 0.86
C ILE A 86 8.70 -7.46 0.35
N ILE A 87 8.27 -7.25 -0.87
CA ILE A 87 8.29 -5.94 -1.53
C ILE A 87 6.85 -5.44 -1.65
N VAL A 88 6.56 -4.35 -0.96
CA VAL A 88 5.27 -3.70 -1.02
C VAL A 88 5.38 -2.47 -1.90
N MET A 89 4.58 -2.42 -2.96
CA MET A 89 4.47 -1.29 -3.89
C MET A 89 3.00 -0.89 -4.02
N ASP A 90 2.70 0.31 -3.52
CA ASP A 90 1.30 0.76 -3.46
C ASP A 90 1.14 2.20 -3.94
N GLY A 91 -0.11 2.70 -3.92
CA GLY A 91 -0.41 4.10 -4.17
C GLY A 91 0.17 5.02 -3.12
N GLY A 92 0.08 4.61 -1.86
CA GLY A 92 0.65 5.28 -0.71
C GLY A 92 0.21 4.61 0.58
N GLY A 93 1.09 4.61 1.56
CA GLY A 93 0.87 4.04 2.89
C GLY A 93 0.87 5.11 3.98
N CYS A 94 1.39 4.75 5.13
CA CYS A 94 1.39 5.59 6.32
C CYS A 94 2.53 6.61 6.35
N ARG A 95 2.41 7.58 7.25
CA ARG A 95 3.45 8.59 7.51
C ARG A 95 4.34 8.11 8.63
N LYS A 96 5.43 7.44 8.30
CA LYS A 96 6.32 6.78 9.28
C LYS A 96 7.21 7.72 10.07
N LEU A 97 7.63 8.81 9.47
CA LEU A 97 8.53 9.79 10.08
C LEU A 97 7.80 11.09 10.35
N TRP A 98 6.60 11.02 10.96
CA TRP A 98 5.74 12.18 11.20
C TRP A 98 6.45 13.34 11.89
N ASP A 99 7.23 13.07 12.91
CA ASP A 99 7.91 14.11 13.69
C ASP A 99 8.98 14.86 12.89
N MET A 100 9.64 14.19 11.94
CA MET A 100 10.69 14.76 11.10
C MET A 100 10.19 15.19 9.73
N TYR A 101 9.30 14.38 9.13
CA TYR A 101 8.81 14.55 7.76
C TYR A 101 7.29 14.38 7.69
N PRO A 102 6.51 15.32 8.25
CA PRO A 102 5.06 15.15 8.43
C PRO A 102 4.26 15.06 7.13
N THR A 103 4.84 15.50 6.01
CA THR A 103 4.20 15.44 4.68
C THR A 103 4.50 14.17 3.91
N HIS A 104 5.50 13.37 4.34
CA HIS A 104 5.93 12.19 3.63
C HIS A 104 5.18 10.94 4.08
N GLN A 105 4.77 10.13 3.11
CA GLN A 105 4.10 8.84 3.32
C GLN A 105 4.84 7.73 2.58
N GLU A 106 4.71 6.51 3.06
CA GLU A 106 5.25 5.32 2.39
C GLU A 106 4.72 5.22 0.95
N ILE A 107 5.61 4.83 0.05
CA ILE A 107 5.25 4.53 -1.35
C ILE A 107 5.75 3.15 -1.79
N GLU A 108 6.94 2.75 -1.35
CA GLU A 108 7.50 1.41 -1.49
C GLU A 108 8.20 1.00 -0.19
N SER A 109 8.12 -0.29 0.14
CA SER A 109 8.78 -0.85 1.33
C SER A 109 9.36 -2.23 1.04
N ILE A 110 10.51 -2.53 1.68
CA ILE A 110 11.14 -3.84 1.67
C ILE A 110 11.16 -4.34 3.11
N TYR A 111 10.64 -5.54 3.29
CA TYR A 111 10.65 -6.26 4.56
C TYR A 111 11.35 -7.61 4.38
N TYR A 112 11.92 -8.11 5.47
CA TYR A 112 12.22 -9.52 5.60
C TYR A 112 11.18 -10.16 6.50
N GLY A 113 10.52 -11.20 6.02
CA GLY A 113 9.51 -11.91 6.77
C GLY A 113 9.90 -13.35 6.99
N TYR A 114 9.59 -13.91 8.17
CA TYR A 114 9.80 -15.32 8.48
C TYR A 114 8.75 -15.86 9.44
N LYS A 115 8.62 -17.18 9.45
CA LYS A 115 7.73 -17.93 10.32
C LYS A 115 8.57 -18.90 11.14
N ASP A 116 8.31 -18.97 12.45
CA ASP A 116 8.93 -19.90 13.38
C ASP A 116 7.92 -20.42 14.40
N GLU A 117 8.41 -21.02 15.50
CA GLU A 117 7.56 -21.58 16.57
C GLU A 117 6.77 -20.50 17.32
N ASP A 118 7.30 -19.27 17.36
CA ASP A 118 6.69 -18.13 18.03
C ASP A 118 5.73 -17.34 17.10
N GLY A 119 5.69 -17.66 15.80
CA GLY A 119 4.70 -17.12 14.88
C GLY A 119 5.26 -16.52 13.60
N MET A 120 4.74 -15.35 13.22
CA MET A 120 5.07 -14.66 11.98
C MET A 120 5.70 -13.30 12.28
N HIS A 121 6.92 -13.10 11.81
CA HIS A 121 7.72 -11.90 12.06
C HIS A 121 7.97 -11.14 10.76
N ILE A 122 7.82 -9.82 10.81
CA ILE A 122 8.06 -8.92 9.67
C ILE A 122 9.00 -7.81 10.10
N GLU A 123 10.18 -7.77 9.52
CA GLU A 123 11.25 -6.83 9.84
C GLU A 123 11.42 -5.80 8.70
N PRO A 124 11.19 -4.50 8.96
CA PRO A 124 11.41 -3.48 7.95
C PRO A 124 12.91 -3.30 7.69
N GLN A 125 13.29 -3.18 6.42
CA GLN A 125 14.68 -2.98 6.01
C GLN A 125 14.86 -1.70 5.21
N TYR A 126 13.89 -1.37 4.39
CA TYR A 126 13.90 -0.17 3.56
C TYR A 126 12.49 0.36 3.37
N GLN A 127 12.37 1.69 3.41
CA GLN A 127 11.12 2.39 3.12
C GLN A 127 11.40 3.65 2.29
N LYS A 128 10.69 3.77 1.17
CA LYS A 128 10.70 4.98 0.37
C LYS A 128 9.48 5.82 0.72
N LEU A 129 9.72 7.08 1.03
CA LEU A 129 8.71 8.02 1.47
C LEU A 129 8.59 9.18 0.47
N SER A 130 7.36 9.55 0.10
CA SER A 130 7.10 10.66 -0.81
C SER A 130 6.15 11.68 -0.20
N ASN A 131 6.39 12.95 -0.47
CA ASN A 131 5.48 14.04 -0.14
C ASN A 131 4.45 14.29 -1.26
N LEU A 132 4.54 13.59 -2.40
CA LEU A 132 3.67 13.77 -3.55
C LEU A 132 2.62 12.69 -3.62
N ARG A 133 1.32 13.09 -3.50
CA ARG A 133 0.19 12.17 -3.63
C ARG A 133 -0.32 12.10 -5.08
N PHE A 134 -0.81 13.20 -5.60
CA PHE A 134 -1.40 13.30 -6.94
C PHE A 134 -0.85 14.50 -7.69
N ILE A 135 -0.46 14.32 -8.96
CA ILE A 135 -0.09 15.43 -9.83
C ILE A 135 -1.25 16.41 -10.01
N HIS A 136 -2.47 15.91 -10.03
CA HIS A 136 -3.69 16.70 -10.08
C HIS A 136 -3.80 17.69 -8.90
N ASP A 137 -3.49 17.25 -7.66
CA ASP A 137 -3.54 18.13 -6.48
C ASP A 137 -2.51 19.25 -6.58
N ILE A 138 -1.33 18.96 -7.14
CA ILE A 138 -0.30 19.97 -7.42
C ILE A 138 -0.76 20.95 -8.51
N SER A 139 -1.37 20.44 -9.59
CA SER A 139 -1.83 21.26 -10.69
C SER A 139 -2.97 22.21 -10.29
N GLU A 140 -3.80 21.82 -9.33
CA GLU A 140 -4.85 22.68 -8.78
C GLU A 140 -4.32 23.72 -7.79
N GLN A 141 -3.39 23.31 -6.91
CA GLN A 141 -2.82 24.20 -5.89
C GLN A 141 -1.71 25.11 -6.45
N PHE A 142 -0.92 24.59 -7.40
CA PHE A 142 0.27 25.25 -7.94
C PHE A 142 0.38 25.10 -9.46
N PRO A 143 -0.57 25.63 -10.23
CA PRO A 143 -0.64 25.40 -11.69
C PRO A 143 0.58 25.90 -12.46
N ASN A 144 1.33 26.87 -11.92
CA ASN A 144 2.51 27.48 -12.56
C ASN A 144 3.84 26.89 -12.06
N GLU A 145 3.82 26.02 -11.05
CA GLU A 145 5.02 25.51 -10.38
C GLU A 145 5.24 23.99 -10.57
N LEU A 146 4.37 23.36 -11.38
CA LEU A 146 4.41 21.91 -11.61
C LEU A 146 5.79 21.44 -12.10
N SER A 147 6.45 22.24 -12.97
CA SER A 147 7.79 21.91 -13.48
C SER A 147 8.84 21.95 -12.39
N SER A 148 8.78 22.92 -11.47
CA SER A 148 9.76 23.04 -10.37
C SER A 148 9.60 21.95 -9.33
N PHE A 149 8.38 21.46 -9.09
CA PHE A 149 8.15 20.28 -8.25
C PHE A 149 8.70 18.98 -8.85
N LEU A 150 8.61 18.85 -10.18
CA LEU A 150 9.15 17.69 -10.89
C LEU A 150 10.69 17.73 -11.01
N GLU A 151 11.31 18.91 -10.90
CA GLU A 151 12.75 19.13 -11.02
C GLU A 151 13.50 19.00 -9.67
N CYS A 152 12.80 18.86 -8.56
CA CYS A 152 13.42 18.80 -7.23
C CYS A 152 13.41 17.37 -6.65
N PRO A 153 14.38 16.52 -7.01
CA PRO A 153 14.59 15.26 -6.33
C PRO A 153 15.33 15.54 -5.02
N LEU A 154 14.61 15.77 -3.95
CA LEU A 154 15.16 15.61 -2.61
C LEU A 154 15.32 14.10 -2.38
N ASN A 155 16.43 13.55 -2.77
CA ASN A 155 16.82 12.18 -2.45
C ASN A 155 17.67 12.20 -1.19
N ASP A 156 17.06 12.55 -0.07
CA ASP A 156 17.70 12.40 1.22
C ASP A 156 17.59 10.93 1.65
N LYS A 157 18.66 10.43 2.25
CA LYS A 157 18.71 9.08 2.83
C LYS A 157 19.02 9.21 4.30
N VAL A 158 18.23 8.49 5.10
CA VAL A 158 18.38 8.47 6.55
C VAL A 158 18.24 7.01 7.02
N THR A 159 19.11 6.56 7.92
CA THR A 159 18.97 5.26 8.56
C THR A 159 18.57 5.48 10.02
N LEU A 160 17.44 4.91 10.45
CA LEU A 160 16.93 5.01 11.80
C LEU A 160 16.53 3.61 12.28
N ASP A 161 16.99 3.24 13.47
CA ASP A 161 16.70 1.93 14.09
C ASP A 161 16.98 0.73 13.16
N GLY A 162 18.00 0.85 12.30
CA GLY A 162 18.40 -0.19 11.35
C GLY A 162 17.58 -0.23 10.05
N VAL A 163 16.62 0.66 9.87
CA VAL A 163 15.82 0.79 8.65
C VAL A 163 16.35 1.94 7.79
N ASP A 164 16.53 1.67 6.50
CA ASP A 164 16.94 2.69 5.53
C ASP A 164 15.72 3.41 4.96
N TYR A 165 15.67 4.73 5.12
CA TYR A 165 14.64 5.59 4.54
C TYR A 165 15.20 6.39 3.36
N GLU A 166 14.46 6.45 2.27
CA GLU A 166 14.74 7.29 1.12
C GLU A 166 13.59 8.27 0.92
N LEU A 167 13.88 9.56 1.00
CA LEU A 167 12.90 10.63 0.83
C LEU A 167 12.88 11.09 -0.63
N THR A 168 11.71 11.27 -1.19
CA THR A 168 11.55 11.70 -2.58
C THR A 168 10.34 12.61 -2.75
N SER A 169 10.35 13.40 -3.82
CA SER A 169 9.17 14.14 -4.31
C SER A 169 8.49 13.45 -5.51
N TRP A 170 8.93 12.25 -5.88
CA TRP A 170 8.29 11.49 -6.96
C TRP A 170 7.12 10.68 -6.44
N PRO A 171 6.01 10.59 -7.18
CA PRO A 171 4.89 9.72 -6.82
C PRO A 171 5.29 8.23 -6.91
N SER A 172 4.59 7.39 -6.18
CA SER A 172 4.74 5.93 -6.29
C SER A 172 4.44 5.42 -7.69
N MET A 173 4.89 4.18 -8.01
CA MET A 173 4.47 3.55 -9.27
C MET A 173 2.96 3.35 -9.35
N GLY A 174 2.30 2.95 -8.25
CA GLY A 174 0.84 2.86 -8.19
C GLY A 174 0.17 4.18 -8.53
N MET A 175 0.67 5.27 -7.94
CA MET A 175 0.16 6.62 -8.21
C MET A 175 0.41 7.09 -9.65
N ASN A 176 1.55 6.73 -10.25
CA ASN A 176 1.84 7.04 -11.66
C ASN A 176 0.80 6.40 -12.59
N PHE A 177 0.39 5.15 -12.35
CA PHE A 177 -0.69 4.52 -13.12
C PHE A 177 -2.05 5.17 -12.86
N SER A 178 -2.33 5.61 -11.63
CA SER A 178 -3.54 6.35 -11.30
C SER A 178 -3.59 7.71 -12.02
N ASN A 179 -2.50 8.47 -11.99
CA ASN A 179 -2.36 9.73 -12.71
C ASN A 179 -2.49 9.54 -14.23
N ALA A 180 -1.86 8.50 -14.78
CA ALA A 180 -2.00 8.15 -16.20
C ALA A 180 -3.45 7.78 -16.54
N SER A 181 -4.16 7.09 -15.65
CA SER A 181 -5.58 6.77 -15.83
C SER A 181 -6.43 8.03 -16.00
N HIS A 182 -6.18 9.05 -15.19
CA HIS A 182 -6.82 10.36 -15.33
C HIS A 182 -6.41 11.05 -16.64
N ALA A 183 -5.11 11.19 -16.88
CA ALA A 183 -4.58 11.90 -18.05
C ALA A 183 -5.00 11.27 -19.39
N LEU A 184 -5.11 9.94 -19.45
CA LEU A 184 -5.52 9.21 -20.65
C LEU A 184 -7.05 9.09 -20.80
N GLY A 185 -7.82 9.67 -19.86
CA GLY A 185 -9.28 9.70 -19.89
C GLY A 185 -9.94 8.33 -19.66
N THR A 186 -9.25 7.40 -19.02
CA THR A 186 -9.83 6.09 -18.71
C THR A 186 -10.73 6.14 -17.48
N ASP A 187 -10.47 7.06 -16.57
CA ASP A 187 -11.31 7.36 -15.42
C ASP A 187 -11.03 8.78 -14.90
N LYS A 188 -12.09 9.54 -14.59
CA LYS A 188 -11.99 10.93 -14.12
C LYS A 188 -11.33 11.09 -12.76
N LEU A 189 -11.34 10.04 -11.94
CA LEU A 189 -10.82 10.04 -10.57
C LEU A 189 -9.51 9.24 -10.42
N GLY A 190 -8.87 8.87 -11.55
CA GLY A 190 -7.62 8.10 -11.51
C GLY A 190 -7.73 6.65 -10.97
N ARG A 191 -8.95 6.12 -10.81
CA ARG A 191 -9.18 4.80 -10.19
C ARG A 191 -8.98 3.60 -11.13
N ALA A 192 -8.70 3.85 -12.41
CA ALA A 192 -8.60 2.83 -13.42
C ALA A 192 -7.14 2.49 -13.80
N ALA A 193 -6.23 2.50 -12.83
CA ALA A 193 -4.81 2.12 -13.00
C ALA A 193 -4.65 0.78 -13.76
N GLY A 194 -5.42 -0.23 -13.40
CA GLY A 194 -5.41 -1.53 -14.08
C GLY A 194 -5.82 -1.48 -15.56
N LYS A 195 -6.67 -0.50 -15.97
CA LYS A 195 -6.96 -0.29 -17.40
C LYS A 195 -5.75 0.23 -18.15
N VAL A 196 -4.95 1.12 -17.54
CA VAL A 196 -3.72 1.63 -18.14
C VAL A 196 -2.70 0.50 -18.30
N MET A 197 -2.53 -0.36 -17.29
CA MET A 197 -1.70 -1.56 -17.38
C MET A 197 -2.15 -2.46 -18.56
N GLY A 198 -3.45 -2.68 -18.72
CA GLY A 198 -4.01 -3.44 -19.85
C GLY A 198 -3.81 -2.75 -21.20
N MET A 199 -3.91 -1.42 -21.27
CA MET A 199 -3.70 -0.64 -22.50
C MET A 199 -2.26 -0.73 -23.01
N ALA A 200 -1.28 -0.90 -22.13
CA ALA A 200 0.14 -1.02 -22.48
C ALA A 200 0.41 -2.17 -23.47
N SER A 201 -0.39 -3.24 -23.42
CA SER A 201 -0.28 -4.38 -24.33
C SER A 201 -0.61 -4.06 -25.79
N TYR A 202 -1.31 -2.95 -26.04
CA TYR A 202 -1.69 -2.48 -27.38
C TYR A 202 -0.76 -1.36 -27.89
N GLY A 203 0.17 -0.89 -27.07
CA GLY A 203 1.15 0.13 -27.40
C GLY A 203 2.45 -0.46 -27.91
N HIS A 204 3.28 0.42 -28.44
CA HIS A 204 4.63 0.11 -28.91
C HIS A 204 5.61 1.18 -28.39
N HIS A 205 6.88 0.77 -28.24
CA HIS A 205 7.95 1.73 -27.94
C HIS A 205 8.14 2.72 -29.11
N GLN A 206 7.39 3.79 -29.08
CA GLN A 206 7.41 4.88 -30.05
C GLN A 206 7.22 6.22 -29.33
N PRO A 207 8.22 6.72 -28.61
CA PRO A 207 8.09 7.91 -27.78
C PRO A 207 7.73 9.18 -28.55
N GLN A 208 7.90 9.21 -29.88
CA GLN A 208 7.51 10.33 -30.73
C GLN A 208 6.04 10.29 -31.17
N VAL A 209 5.35 9.19 -30.97
CA VAL A 209 3.94 9.02 -31.36
C VAL A 209 3.06 9.06 -30.12
N PHE A 210 2.56 10.24 -29.82
CA PHE A 210 1.71 10.48 -28.65
C PHE A 210 0.29 9.96 -28.88
N ASN A 211 0.10 8.67 -28.60
CA ASN A 211 -1.22 8.10 -28.43
C ASN A 211 -1.32 7.41 -27.10
N ARG A 212 -2.55 7.23 -26.58
CA ARG A 212 -2.78 6.68 -25.23
C ARG A 212 -2.20 5.30 -25.00
N PHE A 213 -2.11 4.48 -26.04
CA PHE A 213 -1.57 3.12 -25.91
C PHE A 213 -0.05 3.14 -25.81
N ASN A 214 0.63 3.97 -26.60
CA ASN A 214 2.07 4.15 -26.53
C ASN A 214 2.49 4.78 -25.20
N ILE A 215 1.75 5.77 -24.71
CA ILE A 215 2.01 6.37 -23.38
C ILE A 215 1.88 5.32 -22.28
N ALA A 216 0.84 4.50 -22.30
CA ALA A 216 0.66 3.41 -21.36
C ALA A 216 1.80 2.38 -21.46
N HIS A 217 2.26 2.08 -22.69
CA HIS A 217 3.39 1.18 -22.94
C HIS A 217 4.71 1.72 -22.37
N GLU A 218 5.01 3.00 -22.60
CA GLU A 218 6.20 3.66 -22.06
C GLU A 218 6.19 3.65 -20.52
N LEU A 219 5.04 3.95 -19.90
CA LEU A 219 4.89 3.87 -18.44
C LEU A 219 5.14 2.45 -17.93
N GLU A 220 4.67 1.44 -18.66
CA GLU A 220 4.88 0.02 -18.32
C GLU A 220 6.37 -0.36 -18.38
N LEU A 221 7.13 0.14 -19.35
CA LEU A 221 8.57 -0.06 -19.46
C LEU A 221 9.31 0.60 -18.30
N VAL A 222 9.00 1.86 -18.01
CA VAL A 222 9.60 2.60 -16.87
C VAL A 222 9.30 1.88 -15.56
N ALA A 223 8.07 1.44 -15.37
CA ALA A 223 7.67 0.72 -14.18
C ALA A 223 8.36 -0.64 -14.05
N TYR A 224 8.58 -1.33 -15.15
CA TYR A 224 9.36 -2.58 -15.16
C TYR A 224 10.79 -2.35 -14.69
N ASP A 225 11.50 -1.40 -15.31
CA ASP A 225 12.89 -1.11 -14.96
C ASP A 225 13.03 -0.65 -13.50
N TYR A 226 12.14 0.22 -13.05
CA TYR A 226 12.09 0.67 -11.67
C TYR A 226 11.93 -0.49 -10.69
N THR A 227 11.00 -1.40 -10.96
CA THR A 227 10.74 -2.54 -10.07
C THR A 227 11.89 -3.54 -10.10
N VAL A 228 12.55 -3.74 -11.25
CA VAL A 228 13.76 -4.56 -11.33
C VAL A 228 14.85 -4.03 -10.41
N GLU A 229 15.08 -2.73 -10.38
CA GLU A 229 16.07 -2.13 -9.47
C GLU A 229 15.64 -2.26 -7.99
N LEU A 230 14.35 -2.14 -7.68
CA LEU A 230 13.84 -2.36 -6.33
C LEU A 230 14.01 -3.83 -5.88
N ILE A 231 13.75 -4.79 -6.77
CA ILE A 231 13.98 -6.22 -6.49
C ILE A 231 15.47 -6.49 -6.25
N LYS A 232 16.39 -5.93 -7.07
CA LYS A 232 17.83 -6.07 -6.84
C LYS A 232 18.23 -5.52 -5.48
N LYS A 233 17.77 -4.31 -5.14
CA LYS A 233 18.00 -3.70 -3.84
C LYS A 233 17.50 -4.59 -2.70
N ALA A 234 16.33 -5.20 -2.84
CA ALA A 234 15.76 -6.10 -1.86
C ALA A 234 16.60 -7.39 -1.68
N ILE A 235 17.13 -7.92 -2.77
CA ILE A 235 18.06 -9.07 -2.74
C ILE A 235 19.38 -8.69 -2.05
N ASP A 236 19.87 -7.46 -2.26
CA ASP A 236 21.12 -7.00 -1.62
C ASP A 236 21.00 -6.92 -0.09
N TYR A 237 19.80 -6.63 0.45
CA TYR A 237 19.53 -6.71 1.89
C TYR A 237 19.55 -8.15 2.41
N ASN A 238 19.10 -9.13 1.63
CA ASN A 238 18.98 -10.53 2.04
C ASN A 238 19.46 -11.49 0.94
N PRO A 239 20.77 -11.55 0.65
CA PRO A 239 21.32 -12.26 -0.52
C PRO A 239 21.12 -13.79 -0.47
N ASP A 240 20.95 -14.33 0.72
CA ASP A 240 20.73 -15.77 0.93
C ASP A 240 19.25 -16.18 0.77
N CYS A 241 18.32 -15.23 0.89
CA CYS A 241 16.89 -15.51 0.73
C CYS A 241 16.54 -15.65 -0.76
N LYS A 242 15.89 -16.77 -1.10
CA LYS A 242 15.48 -17.08 -2.49
C LYS A 242 14.00 -16.84 -2.76
N ASN A 243 13.23 -16.53 -1.75
CA ASN A 243 11.80 -16.28 -1.85
C ASN A 243 11.53 -14.76 -1.88
N ILE A 244 10.75 -14.33 -2.84
CA ILE A 244 10.33 -12.93 -3.00
C ILE A 244 8.81 -12.89 -3.07
N ILE A 245 8.18 -12.05 -2.27
CA ILE A 245 6.75 -11.77 -2.30
C ILE A 245 6.54 -10.35 -2.82
N LEU A 246 5.64 -10.18 -3.78
CA LEU A 246 5.20 -8.89 -4.27
C LEU A 246 3.79 -8.62 -3.76
N SER A 247 3.58 -7.51 -3.07
CA SER A 247 2.29 -7.06 -2.54
C SER A 247 2.11 -5.54 -2.73
N GLY A 248 0.96 -4.98 -2.30
CA GLY A 248 0.55 -3.62 -2.64
C GLY A 248 -0.18 -3.56 -3.98
N GLY A 249 -0.97 -2.51 -4.20
CA GLY A 249 -1.85 -2.38 -5.37
C GLY A 249 -1.16 -2.49 -6.71
N TYR A 250 0.12 -2.06 -6.82
CA TYR A 250 0.90 -2.19 -8.04
C TYR A 250 1.21 -3.66 -8.39
N ALA A 251 1.28 -4.57 -7.42
CA ALA A 251 1.50 -6.00 -7.68
C ALA A 251 0.37 -6.68 -8.49
N LEU A 252 -0.75 -5.97 -8.75
CA LEU A 252 -1.76 -6.40 -9.73
C LEU A 252 -1.28 -6.31 -11.19
N ASN A 253 -0.09 -5.75 -11.44
CA ASN A 253 0.48 -5.66 -12.79
C ASN A 253 1.01 -7.02 -13.29
N CYS A 254 0.09 -7.87 -13.73
CA CYS A 254 0.40 -9.23 -14.16
C CYS A 254 1.36 -9.28 -15.37
N THR A 255 1.39 -8.26 -16.22
CA THR A 255 2.28 -8.17 -17.38
C THR A 255 3.73 -8.11 -16.94
N ASN A 256 4.05 -7.24 -15.98
CA ASN A 256 5.41 -7.11 -15.48
C ASN A 256 5.78 -8.23 -14.50
N ASN A 257 4.84 -8.72 -13.68
CA ASN A 257 5.08 -9.82 -12.75
C ASN A 257 5.65 -11.05 -13.47
N TYR A 258 5.12 -11.39 -14.66
CA TYR A 258 5.63 -12.50 -15.45
C TYR A 258 7.07 -12.27 -15.92
N LYS A 259 7.43 -11.04 -16.28
CA LYS A 259 8.79 -10.68 -16.72
C LYS A 259 9.81 -10.79 -15.58
N TYR A 260 9.39 -10.49 -14.33
CA TYR A 260 10.28 -10.64 -13.17
C TYR A 260 10.67 -12.09 -12.92
N LEU A 261 9.78 -13.06 -13.13
CA LEU A 261 10.11 -14.49 -13.06
C LEU A 261 11.24 -14.87 -14.03
N GLN A 262 11.23 -14.28 -15.22
CA GLN A 262 12.29 -14.54 -16.21
C GLN A 262 13.59 -13.80 -15.87
N LYS A 263 13.49 -12.62 -15.27
CA LYS A 263 14.64 -11.77 -14.91
C LYS A 263 15.42 -12.33 -13.72
N PHE A 264 14.72 -12.96 -12.77
CA PHE A 264 15.28 -13.49 -11.53
C PHE A 264 15.09 -15.01 -11.41
N PRO A 265 15.68 -15.81 -12.34
CA PRO A 265 15.42 -17.26 -12.43
C PRO A 265 15.91 -18.07 -11.22
N ASN A 266 16.76 -17.47 -10.37
CA ASN A 266 17.28 -18.10 -9.16
C ASN A 266 16.43 -17.80 -7.92
N HIS A 267 15.32 -17.06 -8.08
CA HIS A 267 14.41 -16.71 -7.00
C HIS A 267 13.02 -17.24 -7.31
N GLN A 268 12.32 -17.64 -6.26
CA GLN A 268 10.90 -17.97 -6.34
C GLN A 268 10.11 -16.69 -6.05
N ILE A 269 9.38 -16.18 -7.05
CA ILE A 269 8.56 -14.99 -6.90
C ILE A 269 7.12 -15.40 -6.72
N PHE A 270 6.52 -14.95 -5.65
CA PHE A 270 5.10 -15.10 -5.32
C PHE A 270 4.43 -13.74 -5.36
N VAL A 271 3.31 -13.64 -6.03
CA VAL A 271 2.46 -12.45 -6.02
C VAL A 271 1.31 -12.68 -5.04
N ASP A 272 1.17 -11.79 -4.08
CA ASP A 272 0.06 -11.82 -3.13
C ASP A 272 -1.29 -11.92 -3.90
N PRO A 273 -2.14 -12.89 -3.62
CA PRO A 273 -3.44 -13.02 -4.30
C PRO A 273 -4.44 -11.93 -3.93
N ILE A 274 -4.20 -11.15 -2.86
CA ILE A 274 -5.00 -10.01 -2.43
C ILE A 274 -4.10 -8.78 -2.24
N PRO A 275 -3.34 -8.37 -3.28
CA PRO A 275 -2.27 -7.39 -3.10
C PRO A 275 -2.79 -5.95 -2.94
N HIS A 276 -4.06 -5.68 -3.24
CA HIS A 276 -4.71 -4.39 -3.01
C HIS A 276 -5.12 -4.22 -1.54
N ASP A 277 -5.56 -3.02 -1.18
CA ASP A 277 -5.96 -2.65 0.21
C ASP A 277 -6.92 -3.63 0.90
N GLY A 278 -7.65 -4.45 0.15
CA GLY A 278 -8.49 -5.50 0.74
C GLY A 278 -7.70 -6.56 1.52
N GLY A 279 -6.41 -6.74 1.22
CA GLY A 279 -5.50 -7.64 1.95
C GLY A 279 -5.05 -7.06 3.28
N THR A 280 -5.03 -5.73 3.42
CA THR A 280 -4.55 -5.06 4.65
C THR A 280 -5.38 -5.42 5.89
N ALA A 281 -6.69 -5.68 5.71
CA ALA A 281 -7.54 -6.11 6.82
C ALA A 281 -7.10 -7.47 7.40
N ALA A 282 -6.71 -8.41 6.53
CA ALA A 282 -6.17 -9.70 6.97
C ALA A 282 -4.79 -9.53 7.60
N GLY A 283 -3.95 -8.70 7.00
CA GLY A 283 -2.62 -8.39 7.52
C GLY A 283 -2.65 -7.71 8.88
N ALA A 284 -3.55 -6.75 9.10
CA ALA A 284 -3.75 -6.09 10.38
C ALA A 284 -4.16 -7.08 11.48
N ALA A 285 -5.08 -8.00 11.17
CA ALA A 285 -5.49 -9.03 12.11
C ALA A 285 -4.33 -9.99 12.48
N LEU A 286 -3.48 -10.34 11.49
CA LEU A 286 -2.32 -11.20 11.70
C LEU A 286 -1.24 -10.49 12.53
N GLN A 287 -0.95 -9.23 12.25
CA GLN A 287 -0.02 -8.43 13.04
C GLN A 287 -0.48 -8.31 14.50
N MET A 288 -1.77 -8.00 14.71
CA MET A 288 -2.33 -7.88 16.04
C MET A 288 -2.25 -9.22 16.79
N TYR A 289 -2.57 -10.32 16.13
CA TYR A 289 -2.44 -11.64 16.71
C TYR A 289 -0.99 -11.92 17.14
N GLN A 290 -0.01 -11.61 16.32
CA GLN A 290 1.41 -11.76 16.65
C GLN A 290 1.80 -10.90 17.85
N GLN A 291 1.40 -9.63 17.89
CA GLN A 291 1.66 -8.76 19.03
C GLN A 291 1.09 -9.31 20.34
N MET A 292 -0.10 -9.91 20.30
CA MET A 292 -0.70 -10.56 21.47
C MET A 292 0.09 -11.79 21.90
N VAL A 293 0.60 -12.60 20.97
CA VAL A 293 1.47 -13.76 21.25
C VAL A 293 2.77 -13.30 21.90
N ASP A 294 3.36 -12.21 21.41
CA ASP A 294 4.60 -11.64 21.94
C ASP A 294 4.41 -10.92 23.29
N GLY A 295 3.16 -10.83 23.79
CA GLY A 295 2.84 -10.11 25.02
C GLY A 295 3.04 -8.60 24.91
N ILE A 296 3.07 -8.08 23.68
CA ILE A 296 3.13 -6.64 23.39
C ILE A 296 1.70 -6.11 23.46
N GLU A 297 1.45 -5.17 24.37
CA GLU A 297 0.19 -4.43 24.30
C GLU A 297 0.18 -3.66 22.97
N PRO A 298 -0.83 -3.86 22.11
CA PRO A 298 -0.92 -3.15 20.85
C PRO A 298 -0.84 -1.65 21.10
N ALA A 299 0.04 -0.98 20.38
CA ALA A 299 0.24 0.45 20.53
C ALA A 299 -1.07 1.18 20.19
N TYR A 300 -1.69 1.75 21.20
CA TYR A 300 -2.82 2.67 20.99
C TYR A 300 -2.28 3.88 20.24
N CYS A 301 -2.60 4.04 18.97
CA CYS A 301 -2.51 5.35 18.35
C CYS A 301 -3.53 6.25 19.08
N LYS A 302 -3.04 7.01 20.06
CA LYS A 302 -3.83 8.14 20.57
C LYS A 302 -4.10 9.02 19.36
N PRO A 303 -5.37 9.35 19.07
CA PRO A 303 -5.66 10.34 18.05
C PRO A 303 -4.84 11.58 18.44
N SER A 304 -3.99 12.04 17.52
CA SER A 304 -3.32 13.32 17.69
C SER A 304 -4.41 14.35 17.83
N VAL A 305 -4.59 14.85 19.05
CA VAL A 305 -5.52 15.94 19.33
C VAL A 305 -5.03 17.09 18.48
N TRP A 306 -5.69 17.35 17.38
CA TRP A 306 -5.53 18.61 16.67
C TRP A 306 -5.96 19.70 17.65
N SER A 307 -4.98 20.37 18.24
CA SER A 307 -5.23 21.57 19.01
C SER A 307 -5.88 22.56 18.06
N GLU A 308 -7.14 22.88 18.35
CA GLU A 308 -7.81 24.02 17.77
C GLU A 308 -6.91 25.25 17.94
N SER A 309 -6.45 25.80 16.84
CA SER A 309 -5.81 27.12 16.78
C SER A 309 -6.36 27.89 15.59
#